data_f0c341d835891dff3b15209892316764
#
_entry.id   f0c341d835891dff3b15209892316764
#
_cell.length_a   1.000
_cell.length_b   1.000
_cell.length_c   1.000
_cell.angle_alpha   90.00
_cell.angle_beta   90.00
_cell.angle_gamma   90.00
#
_symmetry.space_group_name_H-M   'P 1'
#
loop_
_entity.id
_entity.type
_entity.pdbx_description
1 polymer ?
#
loop_
_entity_poly.entity_id
_entity_poly.type
_entity_poly.pdbx_seq_one_letter_code
_entity_poly.pdbx_strand_id
1 'polypeptide(L)'
;MARTHSIGWIGLGRMGEPMAAYLIKAGNQVSIWNRTKSKAEPLAKLGGTIVDTPAALAGCDVVFLMVSTGKDVDQVCFGKDGVASGGKGKTPKIFVDCSSISAEESAACRARLAELGADLIAAPVSGNAKVVKAGQLSAVASGPRAAYDIVEPYIKTFAPRGVSYVGEGELSRFCKIAHNVMLGVVIQNLCEITILAQKAGVPRHAFLEFMNNGVMGSMFTRYKSNALVNLDWTTTFTPELLRKDLDLGLEAGRRLNVPMPVTSATREALQAHFGAATLQPDPKAYLEKDFAATLETVALSAGIKLEPENVPVPTGLEATD
;
A
#
# COMPACT_ATOMS: atom_id res chain seq x y z
N MET A 1 -10.67 5.66 -32.23
CA MET A 1 -9.55 5.84 -31.27
C MET A 1 -10.13 6.22 -29.94
N ALA A 2 -9.81 5.52 -28.86
CA ALA A 2 -10.22 5.92 -27.51
C ALA A 2 -9.65 7.31 -27.23
N ARG A 3 -10.45 8.19 -26.61
CA ARG A 3 -10.02 9.55 -26.24
C ARG A 3 -8.88 9.44 -25.23
N THR A 4 -7.72 9.96 -25.55
CA THR A 4 -6.60 10.01 -24.62
C THR A 4 -6.88 11.13 -23.61
N HIS A 5 -7.06 10.80 -22.34
CA HIS A 5 -7.28 11.79 -21.29
C HIS A 5 -5.93 12.36 -20.81
N SER A 6 -5.92 13.65 -20.48
CA SER A 6 -4.80 14.28 -19.78
C SER A 6 -4.81 13.83 -18.32
N ILE A 7 -3.66 13.39 -17.80
CA ILE A 7 -3.53 12.80 -16.47
C ILE A 7 -2.69 13.72 -15.57
N GLY A 8 -3.22 14.01 -14.38
CA GLY A 8 -2.46 14.57 -13.27
C GLY A 8 -2.03 13.46 -12.30
N TRP A 9 -0.84 13.57 -11.74
CA TRP A 9 -0.35 12.66 -10.71
C TRP A 9 0.18 13.42 -9.50
N ILE A 10 -0.27 13.07 -8.31
CA ILE A 10 0.14 13.67 -7.04
C ILE A 10 0.71 12.62 -6.10
N GLY A 11 1.93 12.88 -5.63
CA GLY A 11 2.60 12.04 -4.63
C GLY A 11 3.58 11.04 -5.24
N LEU A 12 4.87 11.26 -4.97
CA LEU A 12 6.00 10.46 -5.44
C LEU A 12 6.76 9.83 -4.27
N GLY A 13 6.01 9.12 -3.42
CA GLY A 13 6.57 8.24 -2.42
C GLY A 13 7.06 6.93 -3.05
N ARG A 14 7.46 5.97 -2.19
CA ARG A 14 7.94 4.64 -2.61
C ARG A 14 6.99 3.89 -3.56
N MET A 15 5.69 4.18 -3.50
CA MET A 15 4.66 3.59 -4.35
C MET A 15 4.32 4.49 -5.54
N GLY A 16 4.08 5.77 -5.31
CA GLY A 16 3.57 6.68 -6.33
C GLY A 16 4.54 6.94 -7.47
N GLU A 17 5.84 7.01 -7.19
CA GLU A 17 6.85 7.22 -8.24
C GLU A 17 6.84 6.09 -9.29
N PRO A 18 6.97 4.79 -8.93
CA PRO A 18 6.91 3.73 -9.94
C PRO A 18 5.53 3.59 -10.59
N MET A 19 4.42 3.87 -9.89
CA MET A 19 3.08 3.86 -10.48
C MET A 19 2.93 4.93 -11.57
N ALA A 20 3.36 6.17 -11.30
CA ALA A 20 3.37 7.24 -12.29
C ALA A 20 4.28 6.93 -13.48
N ALA A 21 5.44 6.29 -13.23
CA ALA A 21 6.36 5.86 -14.29
C ALA A 21 5.70 4.87 -15.27
N TYR A 22 4.88 3.95 -14.77
CA TYR A 22 4.12 3.02 -15.64
C TYR A 22 3.14 3.76 -16.55
N LEU A 23 2.40 4.76 -16.03
CA LEU A 23 1.50 5.57 -16.85
C LEU A 23 2.25 6.30 -17.98
N ILE A 24 3.41 6.91 -17.67
CA ILE A 24 4.22 7.61 -18.67
C ILE A 24 4.75 6.63 -19.72
N LYS A 25 5.31 5.49 -19.27
CA LYS A 25 5.84 4.46 -20.18
C LYS A 25 4.77 3.85 -21.08
N ALA A 26 3.51 3.84 -20.65
CA ALA A 26 2.37 3.45 -21.46
C ALA A 26 1.94 4.50 -22.50
N GLY A 27 2.68 5.61 -22.62
CA GLY A 27 2.45 6.65 -23.62
C GLY A 27 1.43 7.72 -23.21
N ASN A 28 1.02 7.77 -21.95
CA ASN A 28 0.11 8.80 -21.48
C ASN A 28 0.84 10.14 -21.21
N GLN A 29 0.13 11.24 -21.45
CA GLN A 29 0.58 12.58 -21.05
C GLN A 29 0.29 12.75 -19.55
N VAL A 30 1.33 12.80 -18.73
CA VAL A 30 1.22 12.87 -17.28
C VAL A 30 1.87 14.15 -16.75
N SER A 31 1.07 15.01 -16.14
CA SER A 31 1.52 16.17 -15.37
C SER A 31 1.68 15.78 -13.90
N ILE A 32 2.78 16.16 -13.28
CA ILE A 32 3.23 15.57 -12.00
C ILE A 32 3.46 16.66 -10.98
N TRP A 33 2.90 16.49 -9.81
CA TRP A 33 3.24 17.29 -8.64
C TRP A 33 3.69 16.43 -7.46
N ASN A 34 4.71 16.91 -6.76
CA ASN A 34 5.13 16.35 -5.48
C ASN A 34 5.68 17.47 -4.59
N ARG A 35 5.41 17.41 -3.29
CA ARG A 35 5.87 18.37 -2.29
C ARG A 35 7.40 18.59 -2.35
N THR A 36 8.17 17.53 -2.54
CA THR A 36 9.61 17.59 -2.82
C THR A 36 9.82 17.49 -4.32
N LYS A 37 10.02 18.63 -4.99
CA LYS A 37 10.05 18.74 -6.46
C LYS A 37 11.13 17.85 -7.10
N SER A 38 12.29 17.70 -6.47
CA SER A 38 13.39 16.88 -6.99
C SER A 38 13.02 15.40 -7.18
N LYS A 39 12.04 14.89 -6.44
CA LYS A 39 11.53 13.50 -6.64
C LYS A 39 10.81 13.31 -7.98
N ALA A 40 10.42 14.38 -8.66
CA ALA A 40 9.76 14.30 -9.97
C ALA A 40 10.77 14.28 -11.14
N GLU A 41 12.02 14.66 -10.92
CA GLU A 41 13.04 14.73 -11.98
C GLU A 41 13.25 13.41 -12.75
N PRO A 42 13.28 12.22 -12.09
CA PRO A 42 13.39 10.97 -12.83
C PRO A 42 12.22 10.72 -13.78
N LEU A 43 11.00 11.16 -13.40
CA LEU A 43 9.81 11.01 -14.22
C LEU A 43 9.77 12.01 -15.39
N ALA A 44 10.33 13.21 -15.21
CA ALA A 44 10.50 14.17 -16.29
C ALA A 44 11.40 13.61 -17.41
N LYS A 45 12.45 12.86 -17.05
CA LYS A 45 13.33 12.17 -18.02
C LYS A 45 12.59 11.07 -18.80
N LEU A 46 11.47 10.57 -18.26
CA LEU A 46 10.60 9.61 -18.93
C LEU A 46 9.52 10.27 -19.79
N GLY A 47 9.42 11.61 -19.80
CA GLY A 47 8.42 12.37 -20.56
C GLY A 47 7.28 12.95 -19.71
N GLY A 48 7.33 12.86 -18.40
CA GLY A 48 6.37 13.52 -17.51
C GLY A 48 6.61 15.02 -17.40
N THR A 49 5.54 15.80 -17.22
CA THR A 49 5.60 17.27 -17.07
C THR A 49 5.52 17.65 -15.59
N ILE A 50 6.56 18.27 -15.04
CA ILE A 50 6.55 18.76 -13.66
C ILE A 50 5.79 20.06 -13.55
N VAL A 51 4.88 20.15 -12.58
CA VAL A 51 4.16 21.39 -12.26
C VAL A 51 4.51 21.90 -10.85
N ASP A 52 4.28 23.20 -10.62
CA ASP A 52 4.74 23.87 -9.39
C ASP A 52 3.74 23.75 -8.23
N THR A 53 2.45 23.60 -8.52
CA THR A 53 1.38 23.48 -7.52
C THR A 53 0.39 22.39 -7.91
N PRO A 54 -0.33 21.78 -6.93
CA PRO A 54 -1.44 20.91 -7.27
C PRO A 54 -2.51 21.59 -8.14
N ALA A 55 -2.77 22.87 -7.92
CA ALA A 55 -3.74 23.66 -8.70
C ALA A 55 -3.44 23.68 -10.21
N ALA A 56 -2.17 23.55 -10.60
CA ALA A 56 -1.80 23.48 -12.02
C ALA A 56 -2.30 22.19 -12.71
N LEU A 57 -2.75 21.19 -11.94
CA LEU A 57 -3.39 19.97 -12.45
C LEU A 57 -4.89 20.12 -12.68
N ALA A 58 -5.49 21.28 -12.38
CA ALA A 58 -6.93 21.50 -12.53
C ALA A 58 -7.42 21.39 -13.99
N GLY A 59 -6.52 21.54 -14.96
CA GLY A 59 -6.81 21.36 -16.39
C GLY A 59 -6.76 19.89 -16.86
N CYS A 60 -6.37 18.95 -16.01
CA CYS A 60 -6.37 17.53 -16.37
C CYS A 60 -7.79 16.94 -16.36
N ASP A 61 -8.02 15.92 -17.20
CA ASP A 61 -9.29 15.18 -17.21
C ASP A 61 -9.41 14.27 -15.98
N VAL A 62 -8.29 13.63 -15.57
CA VAL A 62 -8.19 12.68 -14.45
C VAL A 62 -7.00 13.02 -13.58
N VAL A 63 -7.18 13.03 -12.26
CA VAL A 63 -6.08 13.24 -11.30
C VAL A 63 -5.93 12.05 -10.36
N PHE A 64 -4.76 11.43 -10.36
CA PHE A 64 -4.37 10.35 -9.44
C PHE A 64 -3.68 10.89 -8.20
N LEU A 65 -4.00 10.30 -7.06
CA LEU A 65 -3.43 10.63 -5.75
C LEU A 65 -2.77 9.38 -5.14
N MET A 66 -1.53 9.51 -4.66
CA MET A 66 -0.85 8.49 -3.86
C MET A 66 -0.04 9.17 -2.76
N VAL A 67 -0.73 9.58 -1.70
CA VAL A 67 -0.17 10.34 -0.57
C VAL A 67 -0.26 9.54 0.73
N SER A 68 0.24 10.10 1.84
CA SER A 68 0.43 9.32 3.07
C SER A 68 -0.80 9.25 3.97
N THR A 69 -1.59 10.32 4.05
CA THR A 69 -2.70 10.47 5.00
C THR A 69 -3.91 11.13 4.36
N GLY A 70 -5.09 11.01 5.01
CA GLY A 70 -6.29 11.75 4.60
C GLY A 70 -6.12 13.26 4.68
N LYS A 71 -5.30 13.76 5.64
CA LYS A 71 -4.95 15.18 5.71
C LYS A 71 -4.13 15.63 4.48
N ASP A 72 -3.23 14.78 3.99
CA ASP A 72 -2.51 15.08 2.74
C ASP A 72 -3.47 15.09 1.54
N VAL A 73 -4.44 14.15 1.48
CA VAL A 73 -5.50 14.16 0.45
C VAL A 73 -6.29 15.47 0.50
N ASP A 74 -6.77 15.85 1.69
CA ASP A 74 -7.52 17.11 1.86
C ASP A 74 -6.68 18.32 1.42
N GLN A 75 -5.43 18.38 1.85
CA GLN A 75 -4.52 19.48 1.52
C GLN A 75 -4.27 19.61 0.02
N VAL A 76 -4.01 18.50 -0.70
CA VAL A 76 -3.69 18.57 -2.13
C VAL A 76 -4.93 18.76 -3.00
N CYS A 77 -6.10 18.34 -2.52
CA CYS A 77 -7.35 18.57 -3.23
C CYS A 77 -7.92 19.96 -2.97
N PHE A 78 -7.99 20.39 -1.71
CA PHE A 78 -8.80 21.54 -1.29
C PHE A 78 -8.03 22.65 -0.55
N GLY A 79 -6.73 22.45 -0.30
CA GLY A 79 -5.87 23.50 0.26
C GLY A 79 -5.79 24.74 -0.65
N LYS A 80 -5.14 25.80 -0.19
CA LYS A 80 -5.02 27.09 -0.92
C LYS A 80 -4.60 26.92 -2.39
N ASP A 81 -3.64 26.02 -2.65
CA ASP A 81 -3.13 25.70 -3.98
C ASP A 81 -3.52 24.26 -4.40
N GLY A 82 -4.65 23.77 -3.88
CA GLY A 82 -5.16 22.44 -4.18
C GLY A 82 -5.76 22.32 -5.58
N VAL A 83 -5.86 21.09 -6.10
CA VAL A 83 -6.39 20.84 -7.46
C VAL A 83 -7.78 21.40 -7.66
N ALA A 84 -8.63 21.34 -6.63
CA ALA A 84 -10.03 21.79 -6.65
C ALA A 84 -10.22 23.20 -6.09
N SER A 85 -9.15 23.94 -5.78
CA SER A 85 -9.22 25.30 -5.21
C SER A 85 -9.89 26.32 -6.13
N GLY A 86 -9.93 26.06 -7.44
CA GLY A 86 -10.62 26.90 -8.43
C GLY A 86 -12.14 26.82 -8.40
N GLY A 87 -12.72 25.89 -7.63
CA GLY A 87 -14.16 25.71 -7.48
C GLY A 87 -14.83 25.01 -8.66
N LYS A 88 -16.17 25.06 -8.65
CA LYS A 88 -17.00 24.39 -9.65
C LYS A 88 -16.70 24.87 -11.07
N GLY A 89 -16.54 23.92 -12.01
CA GLY A 89 -16.23 24.19 -13.41
C GLY A 89 -14.74 24.37 -13.72
N LYS A 90 -13.88 24.44 -12.69
CA LYS A 90 -12.41 24.48 -12.80
C LYS A 90 -11.74 23.31 -12.10
N THR A 91 -12.49 22.28 -11.78
CA THR A 91 -12.05 21.07 -11.09
C THR A 91 -12.03 19.91 -12.10
N PRO A 92 -11.00 19.04 -12.11
CA PRO A 92 -11.00 17.79 -12.88
C PRO A 92 -12.26 16.97 -12.65
N LYS A 93 -12.71 16.28 -13.69
CA LYS A 93 -13.96 15.48 -13.58
C LYS A 93 -13.82 14.24 -12.76
N ILE A 94 -12.63 13.63 -12.73
CA ILE A 94 -12.40 12.36 -12.04
C ILE A 94 -11.12 12.46 -11.21
N PHE A 95 -11.23 12.09 -9.93
CA PHE A 95 -10.10 11.85 -9.04
C PHE A 95 -9.98 10.35 -8.78
N VAL A 96 -8.77 9.83 -8.77
CA VAL A 96 -8.47 8.43 -8.41
C VAL A 96 -7.54 8.44 -7.22
N ASP A 97 -8.05 8.05 -6.05
CA ASP A 97 -7.22 8.02 -4.84
C ASP A 97 -6.75 6.62 -4.52
N CYS A 98 -5.45 6.41 -4.72
CA CYS A 98 -4.75 5.16 -4.40
C CYS A 98 -4.17 5.14 -2.96
N SER A 99 -4.32 6.21 -2.20
CA SER A 99 -3.78 6.34 -0.84
C SER A 99 -4.45 5.36 0.14
N SER A 100 -3.74 5.00 1.21
CA SER A 100 -4.29 4.16 2.29
C SER A 100 -4.84 5.05 3.42
N ILE A 101 -6.08 5.47 3.27
CA ILE A 101 -6.82 6.32 4.22
C ILE A 101 -8.08 5.60 4.74
N SER A 102 -8.72 6.15 5.76
CA SER A 102 -9.95 5.60 6.30
C SER A 102 -11.14 5.77 5.34
N ALA A 103 -12.19 4.98 5.53
CA ALA A 103 -13.42 5.12 4.76
C ALA A 103 -14.09 6.47 5.01
N GLU A 104 -14.02 6.99 6.23
CA GLU A 104 -14.58 8.27 6.64
C GLU A 104 -13.88 9.45 5.96
N GLU A 105 -12.53 9.47 5.94
CA GLU A 105 -11.75 10.50 5.23
C GLU A 105 -12.02 10.47 3.74
N SER A 106 -12.13 9.27 3.16
CA SER A 106 -12.46 9.07 1.73
C SER A 106 -13.86 9.58 1.41
N ALA A 107 -14.89 9.25 2.25
CA ALA A 107 -16.26 9.71 2.09
C ALA A 107 -16.37 11.23 2.18
N ALA A 108 -15.65 11.86 3.12
CA ALA A 108 -15.61 13.32 3.25
C ALA A 108 -15.03 13.99 2.00
N CYS A 109 -13.91 13.43 1.46
CA CYS A 109 -13.32 13.91 0.22
C CYS A 109 -14.29 13.75 -0.97
N ARG A 110 -14.95 12.59 -1.09
CA ARG A 110 -15.97 12.31 -2.12
C ARG A 110 -17.10 13.32 -2.10
N ALA A 111 -17.67 13.60 -0.93
CA ALA A 111 -18.77 14.55 -0.78
C ALA A 111 -18.39 15.95 -1.27
N ARG A 112 -17.20 16.43 -0.87
CA ARG A 112 -16.69 17.76 -1.31
C ARG A 112 -16.42 17.82 -2.81
N LEU A 113 -15.88 16.74 -3.40
CA LEU A 113 -15.65 16.67 -4.85
C LEU A 113 -16.98 16.65 -5.62
N ALA A 114 -17.99 15.94 -5.11
CA ALA A 114 -19.33 15.88 -5.73
C ALA A 114 -20.01 17.26 -5.76
N GLU A 115 -19.87 18.09 -4.73
CA GLU A 115 -20.34 19.48 -4.72
C GLU A 115 -19.70 20.32 -5.85
N LEU A 116 -18.47 19.99 -6.24
CA LEU A 116 -17.74 20.62 -7.34
C LEU A 116 -18.04 19.99 -8.71
N GLY A 117 -18.86 18.92 -8.75
CA GLY A 117 -19.22 18.19 -9.96
C GLY A 117 -18.12 17.24 -10.45
N ALA A 118 -17.34 16.70 -9.52
CA ALA A 118 -16.29 15.72 -9.76
C ALA A 118 -16.56 14.39 -9.05
N ASP A 119 -16.15 13.29 -9.70
CA ASP A 119 -16.24 11.95 -9.17
C ASP A 119 -14.94 11.53 -8.46
N LEU A 120 -15.06 10.73 -7.39
CA LEU A 120 -13.94 10.08 -6.73
C LEU A 120 -14.01 8.56 -6.94
N ILE A 121 -12.98 8.00 -7.53
CA ILE A 121 -12.70 6.56 -7.52
C ILE A 121 -11.68 6.29 -6.43
N ALA A 122 -12.08 5.57 -5.39
CA ALA A 122 -11.16 5.04 -4.40
C ALA A 122 -10.54 3.76 -4.96
N ALA A 123 -9.22 3.76 -5.16
CA ALA A 123 -8.49 2.67 -5.82
C ALA A 123 -7.22 2.26 -5.04
N PRO A 124 -7.34 1.85 -3.76
CA PRO A 124 -6.20 1.36 -3.02
C PRO A 124 -5.58 0.13 -3.67
N VAL A 125 -4.25 -0.01 -3.50
CA VAL A 125 -3.46 -1.05 -4.15
C VAL A 125 -2.95 -2.10 -3.17
N SER A 126 -2.70 -3.30 -3.66
CA SER A 126 -2.08 -4.40 -2.91
C SER A 126 -0.69 -4.70 -3.47
N GLY A 127 0.29 -4.54 -2.61
CA GLY A 127 1.72 -4.70 -2.86
C GLY A 127 2.54 -3.59 -2.21
N ASN A 128 3.85 -3.72 -2.29
CA ASN A 128 4.83 -2.74 -1.80
C ASN A 128 5.72 -2.26 -2.97
N ALA A 129 6.74 -1.45 -2.66
CA ALA A 129 7.64 -0.90 -3.68
C ALA A 129 8.35 -1.97 -4.53
N LYS A 130 8.68 -3.15 -3.96
CA LYS A 130 9.28 -4.27 -4.70
C LYS A 130 8.24 -4.86 -5.66
N VAL A 131 7.01 -5.05 -5.20
CA VAL A 131 5.89 -5.62 -5.98
C VAL A 131 5.50 -4.72 -7.15
N VAL A 132 5.40 -3.40 -6.96
CA VAL A 132 5.07 -2.50 -8.08
C VAL A 132 6.20 -2.44 -9.11
N LYS A 133 7.47 -2.41 -8.68
CA LYS A 133 8.62 -2.43 -9.59
C LYS A 133 8.70 -3.71 -10.41
N ALA A 134 8.28 -4.84 -9.84
CA ALA A 134 8.19 -6.13 -10.54
C ALA A 134 6.95 -6.24 -11.45
N GLY A 135 6.13 -5.21 -11.60
CA GLY A 135 4.90 -5.27 -12.42
C GLY A 135 3.85 -6.22 -11.86
N GLN A 136 3.80 -6.42 -10.53
CA GLN A 136 2.96 -7.44 -9.89
C GLN A 136 1.90 -6.84 -8.95
N LEU A 137 1.60 -5.54 -9.11
CA LEU A 137 0.61 -4.85 -8.29
C LEU A 137 -0.81 -5.28 -8.70
N SER A 138 -1.72 -5.27 -7.74
CA SER A 138 -3.17 -5.32 -7.96
C SER A 138 -3.87 -4.16 -7.28
N ALA A 139 -5.08 -3.84 -7.69
CA ALA A 139 -5.90 -2.77 -7.13
C ALA A 139 -7.33 -3.27 -6.87
N VAL A 140 -8.00 -2.62 -5.94
CA VAL A 140 -9.44 -2.73 -5.74
C VAL A 140 -10.05 -1.35 -5.87
N ALA A 141 -11.16 -1.20 -6.59
CA ALA A 141 -11.74 0.10 -6.89
C ALA A 141 -13.21 0.18 -6.51
N SER A 142 -13.63 1.34 -6.02
CA SER A 142 -15.05 1.67 -5.79
C SER A 142 -15.33 3.14 -6.10
N GLY A 143 -16.57 3.43 -6.48
CA GLY A 143 -17.05 4.75 -6.88
C GLY A 143 -18.01 4.66 -8.05
N PRO A 144 -18.43 5.78 -8.66
CA PRO A 144 -19.38 5.76 -9.78
C PRO A 144 -18.88 4.89 -10.94
N ARG A 145 -19.72 3.96 -11.38
CA ARG A 145 -19.36 2.97 -12.42
C ARG A 145 -18.87 3.62 -13.71
N ALA A 146 -19.53 4.69 -14.16
CA ALA A 146 -19.12 5.38 -15.38
C ALA A 146 -17.74 6.02 -15.29
N ALA A 147 -17.38 6.59 -14.14
CA ALA A 147 -16.04 7.13 -13.88
C ALA A 147 -15.00 6.00 -13.78
N TYR A 148 -15.35 4.87 -13.14
CA TYR A 148 -14.47 3.70 -13.09
C TYR A 148 -14.14 3.17 -14.49
N ASP A 149 -15.11 3.01 -15.37
CA ASP A 149 -14.90 2.50 -16.73
C ASP A 149 -13.93 3.37 -17.55
N ILE A 150 -13.87 4.69 -17.26
CA ILE A 150 -12.90 5.62 -17.86
C ILE A 150 -11.49 5.39 -17.31
N VAL A 151 -11.34 5.15 -16.01
CA VAL A 151 -10.02 5.11 -15.35
C VAL A 151 -9.43 3.72 -15.23
N GLU A 152 -10.22 2.66 -15.38
CA GLU A 152 -9.77 1.27 -15.29
C GLU A 152 -8.56 0.97 -16.19
N PRO A 153 -8.52 1.39 -17.48
CA PRO A 153 -7.37 1.16 -18.34
C PRO A 153 -6.08 1.78 -17.81
N TYR A 154 -6.17 2.96 -17.18
CA TYR A 154 -5.02 3.62 -16.57
C TYR A 154 -4.55 2.92 -15.29
N ILE A 155 -5.49 2.47 -14.45
CA ILE A 155 -5.16 1.70 -13.23
C ILE A 155 -4.46 0.39 -13.62
N LYS A 156 -4.92 -0.29 -14.67
CA LYS A 156 -4.32 -1.54 -15.18
C LYS A 156 -2.87 -1.37 -15.63
N THR A 157 -2.42 -0.17 -16.05
CA THR A 157 -1.01 0.02 -16.43
C THR A 157 -0.05 -0.20 -15.28
N PHE A 158 -0.41 0.20 -14.05
CA PHE A 158 0.42 -0.01 -12.87
C PHE A 158 -0.06 -1.16 -11.97
N ALA A 159 -1.25 -1.69 -12.19
CA ALA A 159 -1.82 -2.83 -11.48
C ALA A 159 -2.20 -3.98 -12.45
N PRO A 160 -1.22 -4.56 -13.18
CA PRO A 160 -1.48 -5.51 -14.27
C PRO A 160 -2.02 -6.86 -13.78
N ARG A 161 -1.86 -7.20 -12.50
CA ARG A 161 -2.46 -8.43 -11.94
C ARG A 161 -3.97 -8.40 -11.85
N GLY A 162 -4.56 -7.22 -11.91
CA GLY A 162 -6.00 -7.02 -11.95
C GLY A 162 -6.47 -5.83 -11.13
N VAL A 163 -7.64 -5.34 -11.53
CA VAL A 163 -8.39 -4.31 -10.83
C VAL A 163 -9.77 -4.87 -10.53
N SER A 164 -10.10 -5.04 -9.26
CA SER A 164 -11.42 -5.54 -8.84
C SER A 164 -12.34 -4.36 -8.54
N TYR A 165 -13.38 -4.17 -9.35
CA TYR A 165 -14.44 -3.21 -9.01
C TYR A 165 -15.42 -3.84 -8.02
N VAL A 166 -15.64 -3.18 -6.88
CA VAL A 166 -16.44 -3.73 -5.77
C VAL A 166 -17.72 -2.93 -5.49
N GLY A 167 -18.08 -2.00 -6.37
CA GLY A 167 -19.30 -1.19 -6.23
C GLY A 167 -19.03 0.27 -5.92
N GLU A 168 -20.02 0.97 -5.40
CA GLU A 168 -19.96 2.41 -5.15
C GLU A 168 -19.45 2.76 -3.75
N GLY A 169 -19.28 4.05 -3.47
CA GLY A 169 -18.86 4.57 -2.18
C GLY A 169 -17.47 4.10 -1.76
N GLU A 170 -17.33 3.68 -0.50
CA GLU A 170 -16.05 3.37 0.13
C GLU A 170 -15.75 1.86 0.23
N LEU A 171 -16.44 1.02 -0.56
CA LEU A 171 -16.31 -0.44 -0.48
C LEU A 171 -14.87 -0.93 -0.70
N SER A 172 -14.11 -0.29 -1.58
CA SER A 172 -12.70 -0.62 -1.81
C SER A 172 -11.82 -0.33 -0.59
N ARG A 173 -12.18 0.66 0.23
CA ARG A 173 -11.47 0.94 1.50
C ARG A 173 -11.64 -0.20 2.48
N PHE A 174 -12.86 -0.73 2.62
CA PHE A 174 -13.12 -1.90 3.46
C PHE A 174 -12.39 -3.14 2.95
N CYS A 175 -12.37 -3.38 1.64
CA CYS A 175 -11.57 -4.46 1.05
C CYS A 175 -10.08 -4.30 1.38
N LYS A 176 -9.55 -3.07 1.31
CA LYS A 176 -8.13 -2.81 1.65
C LYS A 176 -7.86 -3.00 3.14
N ILE A 177 -8.76 -2.56 4.02
CA ILE A 177 -8.65 -2.79 5.47
C ILE A 177 -8.64 -4.30 5.74
N ALA A 178 -9.61 -5.05 5.22
CA ALA A 178 -9.69 -6.51 5.40
C ALA A 178 -8.43 -7.22 4.88
N HIS A 179 -7.92 -6.82 3.70
CA HIS A 179 -6.67 -7.33 3.15
C HIS A 179 -5.48 -7.09 4.09
N ASN A 180 -5.35 -5.89 4.65
CA ASN A 180 -4.21 -5.57 5.52
C ASN A 180 -4.34 -6.21 6.91
N VAL A 181 -5.56 -6.39 7.41
CA VAL A 181 -5.82 -7.23 8.59
C VAL A 181 -5.33 -8.66 8.37
N MET A 182 -5.71 -9.27 7.23
CA MET A 182 -5.23 -10.61 6.87
C MET A 182 -3.70 -10.66 6.76
N LEU A 183 -3.08 -9.65 6.16
CA LEU A 183 -1.62 -9.55 6.05
C LEU A 183 -0.96 -9.55 7.44
N GLY A 184 -1.51 -8.82 8.41
CA GLY A 184 -1.02 -8.78 9.79
C GLY A 184 -1.16 -10.14 10.49
N VAL A 185 -2.29 -10.81 10.33
CA VAL A 185 -2.51 -12.16 10.89
C VAL A 185 -1.55 -13.18 10.26
N VAL A 186 -1.37 -13.12 8.94
CA VAL A 186 -0.49 -14.04 8.21
C VAL A 186 0.96 -13.88 8.63
N ILE A 187 1.49 -12.66 8.76
CA ILE A 187 2.89 -12.49 9.18
C ILE A 187 3.11 -12.95 10.62
N GLN A 188 2.19 -12.64 11.54
CA GLN A 188 2.31 -13.08 12.92
C GLN A 188 2.32 -14.61 12.98
N ASN A 189 1.37 -15.28 12.35
CA ASN A 189 1.30 -16.73 12.32
C ASN A 189 2.53 -17.34 11.60
N LEU A 190 2.98 -16.75 10.50
CA LEU A 190 4.18 -17.21 9.80
C LEU A 190 5.44 -17.14 10.69
N CYS A 191 5.57 -16.09 11.50
CA CYS A 191 6.65 -16.00 12.50
C CYS A 191 6.54 -17.12 13.56
N GLU A 192 5.35 -17.36 14.09
CA GLU A 192 5.11 -18.39 15.11
C GLU A 192 5.45 -19.80 14.61
N ILE A 193 4.94 -20.19 13.43
CA ILE A 193 5.19 -21.53 12.87
C ILE A 193 6.63 -21.69 12.39
N THR A 194 7.30 -20.60 11.95
CA THR A 194 8.73 -20.62 11.61
C THR A 194 9.57 -20.91 12.85
N ILE A 195 9.27 -20.26 13.97
CA ILE A 195 9.97 -20.52 15.25
C ILE A 195 9.64 -21.89 15.81
N LEU A 196 8.40 -22.35 15.68
CA LEU A 196 8.01 -23.73 16.06
C LEU A 196 8.85 -24.75 15.28
N ALA A 197 8.95 -24.62 13.95
CA ALA A 197 9.74 -25.51 13.11
C ALA A 197 11.24 -25.46 13.48
N GLN A 198 11.80 -24.26 13.70
CA GLN A 198 13.17 -24.09 14.13
C GLN A 198 13.43 -24.74 15.49
N LYS A 199 12.51 -24.63 16.45
CA LYS A 199 12.62 -25.26 17.77
C LYS A 199 12.61 -26.79 17.68
N ALA A 200 11.90 -27.35 16.68
CA ALA A 200 11.91 -28.78 16.36
C ALA A 200 13.16 -29.24 15.59
N GLY A 201 14.09 -28.32 15.24
CA GLY A 201 15.33 -28.63 14.53
C GLY A 201 15.26 -28.46 13.02
N VAL A 202 14.17 -27.94 12.46
CA VAL A 202 14.04 -27.68 11.02
C VAL A 202 14.66 -26.31 10.69
N PRO A 203 15.62 -26.21 9.73
CA PRO A 203 16.14 -24.92 9.28
C PRO A 203 15.01 -24.03 8.72
N ARG A 204 15.07 -22.71 8.97
CA ARG A 204 14.03 -21.77 8.52
C ARG A 204 13.86 -21.79 7.00
N HIS A 205 14.97 -21.81 6.25
CA HIS A 205 14.90 -21.84 4.79
C HIS A 205 14.15 -23.07 4.26
N ALA A 206 14.44 -24.27 4.80
CA ALA A 206 13.80 -25.51 4.37
C ALA A 206 12.31 -25.53 4.72
N PHE A 207 11.95 -25.04 5.92
CA PHE A 207 10.54 -24.89 6.32
C PHE A 207 9.78 -23.93 5.40
N LEU A 208 10.35 -22.76 5.13
CA LEU A 208 9.70 -21.72 4.31
C LEU A 208 9.66 -22.12 2.82
N GLU A 209 10.64 -22.85 2.33
CA GLU A 209 10.59 -23.47 1.00
C GLU A 209 9.41 -24.43 0.88
N PHE A 210 9.26 -25.34 1.84
CA PHE A 210 8.11 -26.25 1.88
C PHE A 210 6.79 -25.49 1.91
N MET A 211 6.66 -24.46 2.78
CA MET A 211 5.45 -23.65 2.87
C MET A 211 5.14 -22.92 1.55
N ASN A 212 6.15 -22.38 0.89
CA ASN A 212 5.99 -21.63 -0.36
C ASN A 212 5.65 -22.52 -1.57
N ASN A 213 6.07 -23.78 -1.55
CA ASN A 213 5.75 -24.78 -2.57
C ASN A 213 4.42 -25.49 -2.31
N GLY A 214 3.92 -25.41 -1.06
CA GLY A 214 2.64 -25.98 -0.66
C GLY A 214 1.45 -25.06 -0.98
N VAL A 215 0.24 -25.54 -0.67
CA VAL A 215 -1.03 -24.83 -0.92
C VAL A 215 -1.17 -23.52 -0.15
N MET A 216 -0.39 -23.32 0.92
CA MET A 216 -0.40 -22.10 1.73
C MET A 216 0.58 -21.04 1.22
N GLY A 217 1.38 -21.34 0.18
CA GLY A 217 2.29 -20.40 -0.43
C GLY A 217 1.54 -19.28 -1.15
N SER A 218 2.04 -18.07 -0.99
CA SER A 218 1.51 -16.86 -1.64
C SER A 218 2.66 -15.96 -2.09
N MET A 219 2.37 -14.94 -2.91
CA MET A 219 3.36 -13.91 -3.22
C MET A 219 3.91 -13.30 -1.92
N PHE A 220 3.04 -13.05 -0.95
CA PHE A 220 3.43 -12.44 0.32
C PHE A 220 4.42 -13.32 1.09
N THR A 221 4.13 -14.61 1.26
CA THR A 221 5.02 -15.54 1.99
C THR A 221 6.36 -15.67 1.28
N ARG A 222 6.38 -15.74 -0.06
CA ARG A 222 7.62 -15.83 -0.85
C ARG A 222 8.52 -14.62 -0.64
N TYR A 223 8.04 -13.40 -0.88
CA TYR A 223 8.92 -12.24 -0.76
C TYR A 223 9.30 -11.89 0.70
N LYS A 224 8.59 -12.44 1.70
CA LYS A 224 8.94 -12.30 3.12
C LYS A 224 9.91 -13.38 3.59
N SER A 225 10.04 -14.50 2.90
CA SER A 225 10.91 -15.60 3.32
C SER A 225 12.37 -15.17 3.50
N ASN A 226 12.91 -14.32 2.62
CA ASN A 226 14.28 -13.81 2.78
C ASN A 226 14.46 -13.04 4.10
N ALA A 227 13.50 -12.22 4.48
CA ALA A 227 13.54 -11.49 5.74
C ALA A 227 13.58 -12.46 6.94
N LEU A 228 12.73 -13.49 6.94
CA LEU A 228 12.64 -14.47 8.03
C LEU A 228 13.85 -15.41 8.10
N VAL A 229 14.45 -15.75 6.95
CA VAL A 229 15.62 -16.65 6.86
C VAL A 229 16.90 -15.91 7.22
N ASN A 230 17.14 -14.78 6.55
CA ASN A 230 18.44 -14.08 6.61
C ASN A 230 18.41 -12.86 7.55
N LEU A 231 17.30 -12.62 8.24
CA LEU A 231 17.10 -11.48 9.14
C LEU A 231 17.31 -10.13 8.42
N ASP A 232 16.92 -10.10 7.13
CA ASP A 232 16.96 -8.87 6.31
C ASP A 232 15.74 -8.01 6.63
N TRP A 233 15.91 -7.06 7.51
CA TRP A 233 14.86 -6.16 7.96
C TRP A 233 14.73 -4.90 7.10
N THR A 234 15.17 -4.96 5.84
CA THR A 234 14.97 -3.85 4.88
C THR A 234 13.48 -3.52 4.77
N THR A 235 13.13 -2.32 5.17
CA THR A 235 11.74 -1.88 5.36
C THR A 235 10.94 -1.86 4.07
N THR A 236 9.91 -2.66 4.01
CA THR A 236 8.84 -2.56 3.01
C THR A 236 7.56 -2.00 3.62
N PHE A 237 7.32 -2.29 4.90
CA PHE A 237 6.18 -1.85 5.69
C PHE A 237 6.57 -1.91 7.18
N THR A 238 6.28 -0.86 7.96
CA THR A 238 6.73 -0.79 9.35
C THR A 238 5.72 -1.42 10.32
N PRO A 239 6.15 -1.83 11.54
CA PRO A 239 5.26 -2.25 12.61
C PRO A 239 4.19 -1.20 12.95
N GLU A 240 4.53 0.09 12.90
CA GLU A 240 3.57 1.18 13.16
C GLU A 240 2.45 1.24 12.13
N LEU A 241 2.78 1.06 10.85
CA LEU A 241 1.78 1.01 9.78
C LEU A 241 0.90 -0.23 9.92
N LEU A 242 1.49 -1.39 10.29
CA LEU A 242 0.71 -2.60 10.55
C LEU A 242 -0.23 -2.41 11.74
N ARG A 243 0.25 -1.81 12.83
CA ARG A 243 -0.58 -1.51 14.00
C ARG A 243 -1.78 -0.64 13.63
N LYS A 244 -1.55 0.43 12.88
CA LYS A 244 -2.61 1.30 12.37
C LYS A 244 -3.66 0.51 11.57
N ASP A 245 -3.23 -0.39 10.69
CA ASP A 245 -4.14 -1.15 9.84
C ASP A 245 -4.95 -2.19 10.64
N LEU A 246 -4.34 -2.84 11.63
CA LEU A 246 -5.05 -3.74 12.55
C LEU A 246 -6.08 -2.97 13.40
N ASP A 247 -5.71 -1.80 13.90
CA ASP A 247 -6.60 -0.93 14.69
C ASP A 247 -7.79 -0.45 13.85
N LEU A 248 -7.58 -0.06 12.58
CA LEU A 248 -8.66 0.25 11.63
C LEU A 248 -9.59 -0.94 11.38
N GLY A 249 -9.04 -2.15 11.27
CA GLY A 249 -9.83 -3.37 11.11
C GLY A 249 -10.69 -3.68 12.34
N LEU A 250 -10.12 -3.58 13.53
CA LEU A 250 -10.82 -3.79 14.80
C LEU A 250 -11.93 -2.74 15.02
N GLU A 251 -11.67 -1.48 14.63
CA GLU A 251 -12.65 -0.42 14.67
C GLU A 251 -13.84 -0.69 13.72
N ALA A 252 -13.53 -1.07 12.47
CA ALA A 252 -14.54 -1.45 11.50
C ALA A 252 -15.37 -2.66 11.98
N GLY A 253 -14.71 -3.66 12.58
CA GLY A 253 -15.36 -4.82 13.18
C GLY A 253 -16.35 -4.43 14.29
N ARG A 254 -15.94 -3.58 15.22
CA ARG A 254 -16.82 -3.05 16.28
C ARG A 254 -18.05 -2.34 15.71
N ARG A 255 -17.83 -1.44 14.75
CA ARG A 255 -18.91 -0.66 14.14
C ARG A 255 -19.91 -1.53 13.38
N LEU A 256 -19.44 -2.59 12.72
CA LEU A 256 -20.28 -3.50 11.93
C LEU A 256 -20.75 -4.73 12.72
N ASN A 257 -20.45 -4.82 14.03
CA ASN A 257 -20.75 -5.96 14.88
C ASN A 257 -20.19 -7.29 14.36
N VAL A 258 -18.97 -7.25 13.77
CA VAL A 258 -18.24 -8.43 13.33
C VAL A 258 -17.19 -8.82 14.38
N PRO A 259 -17.27 -10.00 15.02
CA PRO A 259 -16.27 -10.49 15.96
C PRO A 259 -14.92 -10.72 15.26
N MET A 260 -13.85 -10.19 15.82
CA MET A 260 -12.50 -10.30 15.25
C MET A 260 -11.46 -10.79 16.29
N PRO A 261 -11.64 -11.96 16.91
CA PRO A 261 -10.78 -12.44 17.99
C PRO A 261 -9.35 -12.71 17.52
N VAL A 262 -9.15 -13.28 16.32
CA VAL A 262 -7.82 -13.55 15.76
C VAL A 262 -7.06 -12.25 15.51
N THR A 263 -7.71 -11.23 14.96
CA THR A 263 -7.13 -9.90 14.75
C THR A 263 -6.73 -9.25 16.07
N SER A 264 -7.59 -9.38 17.10
CA SER A 264 -7.30 -8.86 18.44
C SER A 264 -6.06 -9.51 19.04
N ALA A 265 -5.96 -10.85 18.97
CA ALA A 265 -4.78 -11.57 19.44
C ALA A 265 -3.51 -11.18 18.66
N THR A 266 -3.60 -11.02 17.35
CA THR A 266 -2.50 -10.54 16.50
C THR A 266 -2.06 -9.13 16.91
N ARG A 267 -3.02 -8.24 17.18
CA ARG A 267 -2.74 -6.87 17.62
C ARG A 267 -2.01 -6.82 18.96
N GLU A 268 -2.37 -7.70 19.89
CA GLU A 268 -1.68 -7.83 21.18
C GLU A 268 -0.28 -8.46 21.01
N ALA A 269 -0.12 -9.47 20.16
CA ALA A 269 1.20 -10.02 19.83
C ALA A 269 2.13 -8.95 19.24
N LEU A 270 1.61 -8.11 18.33
CA LEU A 270 2.35 -6.97 17.79
C LEU A 270 2.69 -5.94 18.88
N GLN A 271 1.84 -5.74 19.89
CA GLN A 271 2.13 -4.84 21.02
C GLN A 271 3.37 -5.28 21.81
N ALA A 272 3.61 -6.60 21.93
CA ALA A 272 4.82 -7.13 22.55
C ALA A 272 6.11 -6.70 21.79
N HIS A 273 6.04 -6.59 20.44
CA HIS A 273 7.15 -6.07 19.63
C HIS A 273 7.45 -4.61 19.95
N PHE A 274 6.43 -3.77 20.18
CA PHE A 274 6.64 -2.38 20.65
C PHE A 274 7.22 -2.34 22.06
N GLY A 275 6.81 -3.25 22.95
CA GLY A 275 7.43 -3.41 24.27
C GLY A 275 8.91 -3.76 24.16
N ALA A 276 9.26 -4.73 23.30
CA ALA A 276 10.65 -5.13 23.06
C ALA A 276 11.50 -3.98 22.47
N ALA A 277 10.90 -3.10 21.68
CA ALA A 277 11.59 -1.92 21.15
C ALA A 277 12.10 -0.99 22.24
N THR A 278 11.38 -0.85 23.36
CA THR A 278 11.81 0.02 24.48
C THR A 278 13.10 -0.44 25.14
N LEU A 279 13.48 -1.70 24.95
CA LEU A 279 14.72 -2.29 25.48
C LEU A 279 15.91 -2.16 24.51
N GLN A 280 15.67 -1.63 23.32
CA GLN A 280 16.72 -1.44 22.31
C GLN A 280 17.50 -0.15 22.53
N PRO A 281 18.78 -0.09 22.13
CA PRO A 281 19.58 1.14 22.21
C PRO A 281 18.95 2.31 21.42
N ASP A 282 18.29 2.03 20.31
CA ASP A 282 17.50 3.00 19.52
C ASP A 282 16.11 2.39 19.22
N PRO A 283 15.12 2.64 20.08
CA PRO A 283 13.75 2.15 19.88
C PRO A 283 13.12 2.61 18.56
N LYS A 284 13.45 3.82 18.11
CA LYS A 284 12.91 4.37 16.85
C LYS A 284 13.45 3.61 15.66
N ALA A 285 14.76 3.44 15.56
CA ALA A 285 15.39 2.67 14.48
C ALA A 285 14.91 1.21 14.49
N TYR A 286 14.64 0.64 15.66
CA TYR A 286 14.08 -0.71 15.76
C TYR A 286 12.68 -0.79 15.13
N LEU A 287 11.80 0.17 15.38
CA LEU A 287 10.45 0.23 14.81
C LEU A 287 10.41 0.72 13.35
N GLU A 288 11.52 1.25 12.83
CA GLU A 288 11.69 1.55 11.40
C GLU A 288 12.05 0.31 10.57
N LYS A 289 12.42 -0.82 11.21
CA LYS A 289 12.61 -2.11 10.53
C LYS A 289 11.32 -2.57 9.83
N ASP A 290 11.47 -3.55 8.94
CA ASP A 290 10.31 -4.23 8.38
C ASP A 290 9.50 -4.96 9.47
N PHE A 291 8.17 -4.95 9.36
CA PHE A 291 7.29 -5.60 10.34
C PHE A 291 7.53 -7.12 10.48
N ALA A 292 8.21 -7.78 9.52
CA ALA A 292 8.66 -9.16 9.67
C ALA A 292 9.66 -9.34 10.82
N ALA A 293 10.27 -8.24 11.34
CA ALA A 293 11.10 -8.27 12.54
C ALA A 293 10.33 -8.69 13.81
N THR A 294 9.00 -8.81 13.76
CA THR A 294 8.22 -9.46 14.83
C THR A 294 8.70 -10.90 15.09
N LEU A 295 9.39 -11.54 14.14
CA LEU A 295 10.07 -12.81 14.35
C LEU A 295 11.04 -12.76 15.53
N GLU A 296 11.76 -11.62 15.72
CA GLU A 296 12.70 -11.44 16.85
C GLU A 296 11.96 -11.56 18.20
N THR A 297 10.77 -10.99 18.30
CA THR A 297 9.95 -11.03 19.53
C THR A 297 9.41 -12.44 19.79
N VAL A 298 8.96 -13.15 18.76
CA VAL A 298 8.49 -14.53 18.86
C VAL A 298 9.64 -15.44 19.28
N ALA A 299 10.82 -15.30 18.67
CA ALA A 299 12.01 -16.08 18.99
C ALA A 299 12.48 -15.86 20.44
N LEU A 300 12.51 -14.58 20.87
CA LEU A 300 12.86 -14.22 22.25
C LEU A 300 11.91 -14.88 23.25
N SER A 301 10.60 -14.84 22.99
CA SER A 301 9.58 -15.48 23.83
C SER A 301 9.71 -17.00 23.88
N ALA A 302 10.27 -17.62 22.81
CA ALA A 302 10.56 -19.04 22.73
C ALA A 302 11.95 -19.44 23.28
N GLY A 303 12.74 -18.48 23.77
CA GLY A 303 14.12 -18.71 24.25
C GLY A 303 15.07 -19.10 23.11
N ILE A 304 14.88 -18.55 21.90
CA ILE A 304 15.74 -18.78 20.74
C ILE A 304 16.52 -17.51 20.45
N LYS A 305 17.84 -17.64 20.30
CA LYS A 305 18.69 -16.63 19.68
C LYS A 305 18.66 -16.84 18.17
N LEU A 306 18.24 -15.80 17.44
CA LEU A 306 18.24 -15.84 15.98
C LEU A 306 19.64 -15.53 15.45
N GLU A 307 20.05 -16.31 14.44
CA GLU A 307 21.22 -16.03 13.59
C GLU A 307 20.77 -16.09 12.13
N PRO A 308 21.30 -15.25 11.24
CA PRO A 308 20.97 -15.34 9.81
C PRO A 308 21.49 -16.66 9.23
N GLU A 309 20.71 -17.29 8.37
CA GLU A 309 21.14 -18.57 7.75
C GLU A 309 22.06 -18.34 6.55
N ASN A 310 22.09 -17.11 6.00
CA ASN A 310 22.95 -16.69 4.89
C ASN A 310 22.80 -17.59 3.64
N VAL A 311 21.58 -18.01 3.34
CA VAL A 311 21.27 -18.82 2.15
C VAL A 311 20.45 -18.00 1.15
N PRO A 312 20.59 -18.23 -0.16
CA PRO A 312 19.75 -17.62 -1.17
C PRO A 312 18.27 -18.04 -0.99
N VAL A 313 17.37 -17.08 -1.01
CA VAL A 313 15.93 -17.33 -0.92
C VAL A 313 15.23 -16.62 -2.07
N PRO A 314 14.55 -17.34 -2.98
CA PRO A 314 13.78 -16.75 -4.06
C PRO A 314 12.64 -15.87 -3.50
N THR A 315 12.45 -14.71 -4.09
CA THR A 315 11.42 -13.75 -3.65
C THR A 315 10.07 -13.99 -4.33
N GLY A 316 10.06 -14.71 -5.45
CA GLY A 316 8.89 -14.87 -6.30
C GLY A 316 8.49 -13.58 -7.02
N LEU A 317 9.39 -12.58 -7.04
CA LEU A 317 9.25 -11.31 -7.77
C LEU A 317 10.28 -11.19 -8.90
N GLU A 318 11.06 -12.23 -9.14
CA GLU A 318 11.98 -12.34 -10.25
C GLU A 318 11.19 -12.28 -11.57
N ALA A 319 11.77 -11.66 -12.61
CA ALA A 319 11.17 -11.67 -13.93
C ALA A 319 11.01 -13.14 -14.39
N THR A 320 9.82 -13.51 -14.80
CA THR A 320 9.61 -14.74 -15.59
C THR A 320 10.10 -14.41 -16.99
N ASP A 321 11.13 -15.12 -17.43
CA ASP A 321 11.64 -15.08 -18.80
C ASP A 321 10.54 -15.43 -19.84
#